data_33faf657359ae5190fba6d01bb204981
#
_entry.id   33faf657359ae5190fba6d01bb204981
#
_cell.length_a   1.000
_cell.length_b   1.000
_cell.length_c   1.000
_cell.angle_alpha   90.00
_cell.angle_beta   90.00
_cell.angle_gamma   90.00
#
_symmetry.space_group_name_H-M   'P 1'
#
loop_
_entity.id
_entity.type
_entity.pdbx_description
1 polymer ?
#
loop_
_entity_poly.entity_id
_entity_poly.type
_entity_poly.pdbx_seq_one_letter_code
_entity_poly.pdbx_strand_id
1 'polypeptide(L)'
;MFLKTLLFVLTINCLSEYSCAQRNKKFFRKDYSYLEDTESFYKFHTLPKTWSEAKKLCALEGASLFYPQNDQEAHIVISYWNATQPHHAIFLGISDLIVKGVFETIDGYPISDVYNRWYRGEPNDAGGVEDCVVKMKDGRLNDDGCNKKFPFMCKKTLQSLEWNQQCNIPNLDYVLNLELGRCYKFHSTPKNWTEAYAACSAEQSYLAVINTQAEADLLVRMAEAASQRQARTTELMGVVHLGFHNRLDEGWQAVGGIALEDTGYAVWGSNQPDGGSQERCGAMSSNGLLHDINCNTRASFICEHEVDTLSSQL
;
A
#
# COMPACT_ATOMS: atom_id res chain seq x y z
N MET A 1 -44.94 9.25 27.68
CA MET A 1 -44.02 8.13 27.79
C MET A 1 -43.35 7.77 26.45
N PHE A 2 -44.10 7.75 25.37
CA PHE A 2 -43.64 7.43 24.00
C PHE A 2 -42.54 8.38 23.45
N LEU A 3 -42.60 9.69 23.76
CA LEU A 3 -41.66 10.67 23.23
C LEU A 3 -40.26 10.55 23.84
N LYS A 4 -40.15 10.14 25.12
CA LYS A 4 -38.86 9.92 25.79
C LYS A 4 -38.16 8.65 25.34
N THR A 5 -38.93 7.60 25.02
CA THR A 5 -38.35 6.34 24.46
C THR A 5 -37.88 6.53 23.03
N LEU A 6 -38.56 7.34 22.21
CA LEU A 6 -38.16 7.64 20.82
C LEU A 6 -36.84 8.44 20.78
N LEU A 7 -36.67 9.44 21.68
CA LEU A 7 -35.42 10.21 21.81
C LEU A 7 -34.26 9.32 22.26
N PHE A 8 -34.51 8.35 23.16
CA PHE A 8 -33.46 7.45 23.66
C PHE A 8 -32.97 6.46 22.58
N VAL A 9 -33.91 5.96 21.74
CA VAL A 9 -33.54 5.08 20.59
C VAL A 9 -32.79 5.86 19.52
N LEU A 10 -33.17 7.11 19.23
CA LEU A 10 -32.46 7.96 18.26
C LEU A 10 -31.03 8.31 18.76
N THR A 11 -30.83 8.55 20.06
CA THR A 11 -29.50 8.82 20.62
C THR A 11 -28.61 7.59 20.64
N ILE A 12 -29.16 6.38 20.89
CA ILE A 12 -28.40 5.12 20.82
C ILE A 12 -27.97 4.82 19.37
N ASN A 13 -28.83 5.02 18.39
CA ASN A 13 -28.47 4.83 16.98
C ASN A 13 -27.41 5.84 16.53
N CYS A 14 -27.52 7.13 16.88
CA CYS A 14 -26.47 8.11 16.60
C CYS A 14 -25.12 7.75 17.27
N LEU A 15 -25.13 7.25 18.48
CA LEU A 15 -23.90 6.84 19.18
C LEU A 15 -23.29 5.57 18.56
N SER A 16 -24.09 4.63 18.06
CA SER A 16 -23.59 3.43 17.37
C SER A 16 -22.99 3.75 15.99
N GLU A 17 -23.60 4.68 15.23
CA GLU A 17 -23.05 5.14 13.96
C GLU A 17 -21.76 5.96 14.15
N TYR A 18 -21.70 6.81 15.20
CA TYR A 18 -20.47 7.54 15.53
C TYR A 18 -19.35 6.60 15.96
N SER A 19 -19.63 5.56 16.73
CA SER A 19 -18.60 4.60 17.16
C SER A 19 -18.14 3.68 16.02
N CYS A 20 -19.03 3.31 15.09
CA CYS A 20 -18.69 2.52 13.90
C CYS A 20 -17.85 3.35 12.90
N ALA A 21 -18.26 4.60 12.62
CA ALA A 21 -17.52 5.52 11.77
C ALA A 21 -16.14 5.88 12.37
N GLN A 22 -16.02 5.96 13.71
CA GLN A 22 -14.76 6.26 14.37
C GLN A 22 -13.80 5.06 14.38
N ARG A 23 -14.31 3.82 14.44
CA ARG A 23 -13.49 2.60 14.29
C ARG A 23 -12.85 2.49 12.91
N ASN A 24 -13.58 2.83 11.86
CA ASN A 24 -13.08 2.75 10.48
C ASN A 24 -12.05 3.85 10.17
N LYS A 25 -12.13 5.02 10.80
CA LYS A 25 -11.18 6.12 10.58
C LYS A 25 -9.77 5.89 11.15
N LYS A 26 -9.57 4.93 12.06
CA LYS A 26 -8.26 4.55 12.62
C LYS A 26 -7.63 3.36 11.90
N PHE A 27 -7.93 3.15 10.65
CA PHE A 27 -7.32 2.12 9.82
C PHE A 27 -6.71 2.75 8.57
N PHE A 28 -5.51 2.34 8.24
CA PHE A 28 -4.83 2.72 6.99
C PHE A 28 -4.57 1.48 6.12
N ARG A 29 -3.70 0.59 6.58
CA ARG A 29 -3.30 -0.65 5.91
C ARG A 29 -3.06 -1.74 6.95
N LYS A 30 -3.35 -3.00 6.62
CA LYS A 30 -3.14 -4.15 7.54
C LYS A 30 -1.68 -4.36 7.92
N ASP A 31 -0.74 -3.92 7.08
CA ASP A 31 0.70 -4.04 7.27
C ASP A 31 1.33 -2.84 7.98
N TYR A 32 0.52 -1.89 8.46
CA TYR A 32 0.94 -0.76 9.28
C TYR A 32 0.42 -0.90 10.72
N SER A 33 1.25 -0.53 11.68
CA SER A 33 0.87 -0.47 13.10
C SER A 33 0.49 0.95 13.48
N TYR A 34 -0.67 1.12 14.11
CA TYR A 34 -1.12 2.40 14.66
C TYR A 34 -0.53 2.62 16.05
N LEU A 35 0.10 3.76 16.28
CA LEU A 35 0.57 4.21 17.57
C LEU A 35 -0.30 5.38 18.04
N GLU A 36 -1.05 5.17 19.13
CA GLU A 36 -2.03 6.13 19.66
C GLU A 36 -1.37 7.46 20.06
N ASP A 37 -0.22 7.40 20.74
CA ASP A 37 0.49 8.57 21.27
C ASP A 37 1.01 9.53 20.18
N THR A 38 1.11 9.06 18.94
CA THR A 38 1.57 9.84 17.78
C THR A 38 0.47 10.07 16.75
N GLU A 39 -0.72 9.49 16.99
CA GLU A 39 -1.83 9.48 16.04
C GLU A 39 -1.39 9.13 14.60
N SER A 40 -0.51 8.14 14.46
CA SER A 40 0.10 7.79 13.19
C SER A 40 0.27 6.29 13.02
N PHE A 41 0.32 5.88 11.77
CA PHE A 41 0.55 4.51 11.33
C PHE A 41 2.01 4.37 10.86
N TYR A 42 2.67 3.30 11.28
CA TYR A 42 4.08 3.04 10.95
C TYR A 42 4.26 1.64 10.39
N LYS A 43 5.12 1.53 9.39
CA LYS A 43 5.59 0.25 8.88
C LYS A 43 7.10 0.26 8.74
N PHE A 44 7.73 -0.75 9.30
CA PHE A 44 9.16 -0.96 9.20
C PHE A 44 9.50 -1.84 7.99
N HIS A 45 10.39 -1.38 7.13
CA HIS A 45 10.92 -2.11 6.00
C HIS A 45 12.32 -2.62 6.33
N THR A 46 12.44 -3.95 6.49
CA THR A 46 13.71 -4.62 6.86
C THR A 46 14.64 -4.81 5.67
N LEU A 47 14.11 -4.87 4.46
CA LEU A 47 14.91 -4.99 3.24
C LEU A 47 15.56 -3.64 2.92
N PRO A 48 16.91 -3.54 3.02
CA PRO A 48 17.59 -2.26 2.81
C PRO A 48 17.41 -1.72 1.40
N LYS A 49 17.20 -0.42 1.29
CA LYS A 49 17.03 0.34 0.04
C LYS A 49 17.89 1.59 0.07
N THR A 50 18.18 2.17 -1.10
CA THR A 50 18.70 3.54 -1.19
C THR A 50 17.65 4.53 -0.70
N TRP A 51 18.06 5.73 -0.34
CA TRP A 51 17.14 6.75 0.18
C TRP A 51 16.01 7.06 -0.81
N SER A 52 16.35 7.23 -2.08
CA SER A 52 15.37 7.50 -3.13
C SER A 52 14.39 6.34 -3.34
N GLU A 53 14.88 5.09 -3.30
CA GLU A 53 14.02 3.89 -3.38
C GLU A 53 13.10 3.79 -2.15
N ALA A 54 13.61 4.09 -0.95
CA ALA A 54 12.84 4.09 0.29
C ALA A 54 11.71 5.14 0.24
N LYS A 55 12.03 6.39 -0.14
CA LYS A 55 11.05 7.47 -0.34
C LYS A 55 9.96 7.05 -1.34
N LYS A 56 10.38 6.50 -2.50
CA LYS A 56 9.44 6.04 -3.52
C LYS A 56 8.54 4.90 -3.03
N LEU A 57 9.10 3.95 -2.26
CA LEU A 57 8.31 2.83 -1.76
C LEU A 57 7.26 3.27 -0.75
N CYS A 58 7.61 4.16 0.20
CA CYS A 58 6.63 4.73 1.11
C CYS A 58 5.51 5.48 0.37
N ALA A 59 5.86 6.27 -0.65
CA ALA A 59 4.87 6.98 -1.48
C ALA A 59 3.93 6.02 -2.23
N LEU A 60 4.45 4.91 -2.77
CA LEU A 60 3.64 3.86 -3.41
C LEU A 60 2.66 3.16 -2.44
N GLU A 61 2.97 3.16 -1.15
CA GLU A 61 2.09 2.64 -0.10
C GLU A 61 1.11 3.70 0.43
N GLY A 62 1.11 4.93 -0.12
CA GLY A 62 0.29 6.05 0.33
C GLY A 62 0.77 6.69 1.63
N ALA A 63 2.04 6.48 1.98
CA ALA A 63 2.71 6.99 3.17
C ALA A 63 3.93 7.84 2.80
N SER A 64 4.62 8.39 3.79
CA SER A 64 5.84 9.17 3.63
C SER A 64 7.02 8.46 4.30
N LEU A 65 8.24 8.69 3.81
CA LEU A 65 9.44 8.23 4.50
C LEU A 65 9.53 8.94 5.86
N PHE A 66 9.61 8.15 6.93
CA PHE A 66 9.53 8.64 8.30
C PHE A 66 10.64 9.63 8.65
N TYR A 67 10.29 10.69 9.33
CA TYR A 67 11.17 11.52 10.14
C TYR A 67 10.43 11.91 11.44
N PRO A 68 11.11 11.98 12.60
CA PRO A 68 10.45 12.38 13.83
C PRO A 68 10.18 13.89 13.84
N GLN A 69 8.96 14.29 14.17
CA GLN A 69 8.59 15.70 14.27
C GLN A 69 9.16 16.38 15.52
N ASN A 70 9.37 15.60 16.59
CA ASN A 70 9.86 16.10 17.87
C ASN A 70 10.51 14.97 18.70
N ASP A 71 11.05 15.33 19.87
CA ASP A 71 11.69 14.39 20.79
C ASP A 71 10.75 13.29 21.28
N GLN A 72 9.49 13.62 21.53
CA GLN A 72 8.50 12.65 22.01
C GLN A 72 8.24 11.56 20.96
N GLU A 73 7.97 11.95 19.72
CA GLU A 73 7.76 10.99 18.63
C GLU A 73 9.03 10.16 18.39
N ALA A 74 10.20 10.81 18.40
CA ALA A 74 11.47 10.09 18.27
C ALA A 74 11.60 9.01 19.35
N HIS A 75 11.31 9.32 20.62
CA HIS A 75 11.39 8.36 21.71
C HIS A 75 10.40 7.19 21.55
N ILE A 76 9.15 7.46 21.25
CA ILE A 76 8.09 6.45 21.06
C ILE A 76 8.45 5.50 19.93
N VAL A 77 8.82 6.07 18.75
CA VAL A 77 9.14 5.28 17.56
C VAL A 77 10.43 4.49 17.72
N ILE A 78 11.45 5.06 18.42
CA ILE A 78 12.67 4.33 18.75
C ILE A 78 12.38 3.13 19.64
N SER A 79 11.54 3.31 20.67
CA SER A 79 11.16 2.23 21.59
C SER A 79 10.41 1.13 20.84
N TYR A 80 9.44 1.50 20.01
CA TYR A 80 8.73 0.57 19.13
C TYR A 80 9.66 -0.18 18.18
N TRP A 81 10.60 0.53 17.54
CA TRP A 81 11.58 -0.08 16.63
C TRP A 81 12.51 -1.04 17.35
N ASN A 82 13.11 -0.64 18.49
CA ASN A 82 14.03 -1.49 19.24
C ASN A 82 13.36 -2.79 19.75
N ALA A 83 12.05 -2.74 20.04
CA ALA A 83 11.28 -3.91 20.45
C ALA A 83 10.98 -4.88 19.27
N THR A 84 10.88 -4.36 18.05
CA THR A 84 10.46 -5.15 16.88
C THR A 84 11.62 -5.53 15.96
N GLN A 85 12.62 -4.66 15.81
CA GLN A 85 13.69 -4.82 14.82
C GLN A 85 15.02 -4.21 15.33
N PRO A 86 16.00 -5.02 15.75
CA PRO A 86 17.27 -4.55 16.33
C PRO A 86 18.29 -4.13 15.26
N HIS A 87 17.96 -3.25 14.33
CA HIS A 87 18.89 -2.72 13.34
C HIS A 87 19.75 -1.56 13.87
N HIS A 88 20.95 -1.37 13.32
CA HIS A 88 21.88 -0.34 13.78
C HIS A 88 21.51 1.06 13.31
N ALA A 89 21.07 1.20 12.06
CA ALA A 89 20.66 2.48 11.47
C ALA A 89 19.47 2.32 10.52
N ILE A 90 18.69 3.41 10.34
CA ILE A 90 17.60 3.51 9.35
C ILE A 90 17.66 4.85 8.64
N PHE A 91 17.27 4.90 7.36
CA PHE A 91 17.04 6.16 6.68
C PHE A 91 15.87 6.91 7.28
N LEU A 92 16.05 8.23 7.37
CA LEU A 92 14.97 9.19 7.65
C LEU A 92 14.60 9.98 6.39
N GLY A 93 13.40 10.53 6.37
CA GLY A 93 12.93 11.43 5.33
C GLY A 93 13.53 12.84 5.42
N ILE A 94 14.85 12.94 5.56
CA ILE A 94 15.61 14.19 5.70
C ILE A 94 16.84 14.11 4.80
N SER A 95 17.15 15.19 4.08
CA SER A 95 18.32 15.29 3.20
C SER A 95 18.70 16.73 2.94
N ASP A 96 19.91 16.97 2.44
CA ASP A 96 20.37 18.27 1.92
C ASP A 96 20.57 18.24 0.39
N LEU A 97 19.90 17.31 -0.30
CA LEU A 97 19.98 17.12 -1.76
C LEU A 97 19.57 18.34 -2.59
N ILE A 98 18.77 19.24 -2.03
CA ILE A 98 18.33 20.47 -2.74
C ILE A 98 19.38 21.57 -2.59
N VAL A 99 19.87 21.77 -1.35
CA VAL A 99 20.89 22.77 -1.08
C VAL A 99 21.90 22.15 -0.10
N LYS A 100 23.12 21.94 -0.56
CA LYS A 100 24.19 21.32 0.24
C LYS A 100 24.40 22.05 1.57
N GLY A 101 24.42 21.30 2.66
CA GLY A 101 24.55 21.77 4.04
C GLY A 101 23.25 22.32 4.65
N VAL A 102 22.13 22.35 3.88
CA VAL A 102 20.82 22.74 4.37
C VAL A 102 19.91 21.53 4.41
N PHE A 103 19.88 20.86 5.54
CA PHE A 103 19.04 19.68 5.73
C PHE A 103 17.58 20.06 5.91
N GLU A 104 16.72 19.44 5.11
CA GLU A 104 15.27 19.59 5.18
C GLU A 104 14.56 18.24 5.11
N THR A 105 13.34 18.19 5.62
CA THR A 105 12.48 17.01 5.54
C THR A 105 11.90 16.87 4.13
N ILE A 106 11.39 15.68 3.82
CA ILE A 106 10.68 15.42 2.56
C ILE A 106 9.43 16.30 2.36
N ASP A 107 8.94 16.93 3.43
CA ASP A 107 7.80 17.85 3.44
C ASP A 107 8.25 19.34 3.42
N GLY A 108 9.57 19.61 3.30
CA GLY A 108 10.14 20.95 3.17
C GLY A 108 10.35 21.71 4.49
N TYR A 109 10.26 21.04 5.65
CA TYR A 109 10.59 21.67 6.92
C TYR A 109 12.09 21.65 7.17
N PRO A 110 12.72 22.76 7.60
CA PRO A 110 14.13 22.75 7.99
C PRO A 110 14.35 21.82 9.18
N ILE A 111 15.50 21.16 9.24
CA ILE A 111 15.81 20.20 10.30
C ILE A 111 15.79 20.84 11.71
N SER A 112 15.99 22.17 11.80
CA SER A 112 15.89 22.91 13.06
C SER A 112 14.51 22.84 13.70
N ASP A 113 13.46 22.64 12.91
CA ASP A 113 12.07 22.69 13.33
C ASP A 113 11.51 21.31 13.71
N VAL A 114 12.32 20.27 13.51
CA VAL A 114 11.98 18.88 13.80
C VAL A 114 13.04 18.25 14.71
N TYR A 115 12.96 16.93 14.96
CA TYR A 115 13.98 16.21 15.72
C TYR A 115 15.35 16.34 15.05
N ASN A 116 16.36 16.92 15.75
CA ASN A 116 17.67 17.28 15.21
C ASN A 116 18.84 16.89 16.13
N ARG A 117 18.71 15.83 16.92
CA ARG A 117 19.77 15.36 17.83
C ARG A 117 20.88 14.64 17.08
N TRP A 118 21.78 15.38 16.51
CA TRP A 118 22.95 14.86 15.82
C TRP A 118 23.94 14.11 16.75
N TYR A 119 24.60 13.10 16.20
CA TYR A 119 25.75 12.50 16.86
C TYR A 119 26.88 13.53 16.97
N ARG A 120 27.80 13.30 17.90
CA ARG A 120 28.89 14.27 18.14
C ARG A 120 29.79 14.38 16.91
N GLY A 121 29.89 15.57 16.35
CA GLY A 121 30.67 15.88 15.17
C GLY A 121 29.91 15.79 13.85
N GLU A 122 28.61 15.44 13.91
CA GLU A 122 27.72 15.41 12.74
C GLU A 122 26.83 16.66 12.65
N PRO A 123 26.36 17.01 11.45
CA PRO A 123 26.71 16.44 10.14
C PRO A 123 28.14 16.78 9.73
N ASN A 124 28.89 15.84 9.13
CA ASN A 124 30.31 16.03 8.78
C ASN A 124 30.59 15.92 7.29
N ASP A 125 29.59 15.52 6.47
CA ASP A 125 29.72 15.35 5.02
C ASP A 125 30.99 14.61 4.61
N ALA A 126 31.23 13.44 5.23
CA ALA A 126 32.46 12.70 5.02
C ALA A 126 32.67 12.36 3.53
N GLY A 127 33.76 12.86 3.00
CA GLY A 127 34.10 12.71 1.57
C GLY A 127 33.27 13.58 0.63
N GLY A 128 32.41 14.46 1.10
CA GLY A 128 31.58 15.34 0.27
C GLY A 128 30.42 14.63 -0.42
N VAL A 129 29.94 13.51 0.15
CA VAL A 129 28.93 12.62 -0.49
C VAL A 129 27.83 12.16 0.47
N GLU A 130 27.73 12.77 1.64
CA GLU A 130 26.75 12.38 2.67
C GLU A 130 25.60 13.39 2.71
N ASP A 131 24.61 13.16 1.85
CA ASP A 131 23.47 14.07 1.66
C ASP A 131 22.16 13.56 2.31
N CYS A 132 22.15 12.35 2.91
CA CYS A 132 20.96 11.75 3.47
C CYS A 132 21.11 11.44 4.95
N VAL A 133 20.05 11.64 5.72
CA VAL A 133 20.10 11.45 7.17
C VAL A 133 19.70 10.02 7.54
N VAL A 134 20.52 9.40 8.37
CA VAL A 134 20.22 8.15 9.05
C VAL A 134 20.07 8.39 10.55
N LYS A 135 19.18 7.63 11.18
CA LYS A 135 19.03 7.56 12.63
C LYS A 135 19.77 6.34 13.13
N MET A 136 20.68 6.53 14.04
CA MET A 136 21.46 5.48 14.69
C MET A 136 20.64 4.75 15.78
N LYS A 137 21.12 3.59 16.24
CA LYS A 137 20.46 2.79 17.27
C LYS A 137 20.19 3.55 18.58
N ASP A 138 21.10 4.44 18.97
CA ASP A 138 20.99 5.27 20.17
C ASP A 138 20.03 6.46 20.01
N GLY A 139 19.43 6.60 18.85
CA GLY A 139 18.48 7.66 18.51
C GLY A 139 19.10 8.85 17.82
N ARG A 140 20.41 9.04 17.85
CA ARG A 140 21.07 10.20 17.26
C ARG A 140 21.10 10.13 15.75
N LEU A 141 21.26 11.31 15.13
CA LEU A 141 21.32 11.48 13.69
C LEU A 141 22.77 11.48 13.18
N ASN A 142 22.95 10.98 11.97
CA ASN A 142 24.17 11.04 11.21
C ASN A 142 23.80 11.32 9.76
N ASP A 143 24.61 12.11 9.02
CA ASP A 143 24.53 12.16 7.57
C ASP A 143 25.25 10.96 6.97
N ASP A 144 24.76 10.47 5.86
CA ASP A 144 25.32 9.33 5.16
C ASP A 144 24.99 9.39 3.66
N GLY A 145 25.71 8.59 2.87
CA GLY A 145 25.53 8.56 1.41
C GLY A 145 24.14 8.03 1.01
N CYS A 146 23.40 8.81 0.23
CA CYS A 146 22.05 8.46 -0.24
C CYS A 146 22.00 7.16 -1.07
N ASN A 147 23.13 6.76 -1.67
CA ASN A 147 23.27 5.53 -2.46
C ASN A 147 23.57 4.28 -1.61
N LYS A 148 23.92 4.46 -0.35
CA LYS A 148 24.02 3.35 0.60
C LYS A 148 22.62 2.74 0.80
N LYS A 149 22.58 1.53 1.31
CA LYS A 149 21.31 0.82 1.53
C LYS A 149 21.08 0.62 3.02
N PHE A 150 19.98 1.17 3.53
CA PHE A 150 19.54 0.99 4.91
C PHE A 150 18.09 0.50 4.96
N PRO A 151 17.71 -0.20 6.03
CA PRO A 151 16.31 -0.32 6.41
C PRO A 151 15.70 1.07 6.59
N PHE A 152 14.38 1.17 6.54
CA PHE A 152 13.67 2.43 6.66
C PHE A 152 12.28 2.21 7.24
N MET A 153 11.61 3.30 7.59
CA MET A 153 10.26 3.28 8.11
C MET A 153 9.38 4.22 7.31
N CYS A 154 8.17 3.79 7.01
CA CYS A 154 7.14 4.65 6.43
C CYS A 154 6.15 5.08 7.51
N LYS A 155 5.66 6.33 7.40
CA LYS A 155 4.69 6.94 8.30
C LYS A 155 3.49 7.48 7.53
N LYS A 156 2.29 7.27 8.07
CA LYS A 156 1.05 7.92 7.64
C LYS A 156 0.36 8.51 8.87
N THR A 157 0.11 9.80 8.89
CA THR A 157 -0.61 10.43 10.02
C THR A 157 -2.11 10.18 9.90
N LEU A 158 -2.81 10.06 11.02
CA LEU A 158 -4.26 9.93 11.03
C LEU A 158 -4.93 11.14 10.36
N GLN A 159 -4.38 12.35 10.58
CA GLN A 159 -4.86 13.59 9.98
C GLN A 159 -4.76 13.59 8.44
N SER A 160 -3.72 12.94 7.88
CA SER A 160 -3.51 12.86 6.43
C SER A 160 -4.23 11.68 5.78
N LEU A 161 -5.02 10.92 6.56
CA LEU A 161 -5.76 9.79 6.06
C LEU A 161 -6.96 10.27 5.24
N GLU A 162 -6.93 9.99 3.96
CA GLU A 162 -8.01 10.29 3.03
C GLU A 162 -8.94 9.09 2.91
N TRP A 163 -10.25 9.32 3.05
CA TRP A 163 -11.26 8.28 3.02
C TRP A 163 -12.11 8.34 1.76
N ASN A 164 -12.09 7.28 0.99
CA ASN A 164 -12.95 7.12 -0.17
C ASN A 164 -14.37 6.72 0.30
N GLN A 165 -15.28 7.67 0.27
CA GLN A 165 -16.66 7.46 0.74
C GLN A 165 -17.45 6.49 -0.15
N GLN A 166 -17.16 6.46 -1.46
CA GLN A 166 -17.85 5.60 -2.42
C GLN A 166 -17.44 4.14 -2.27
N CYS A 167 -16.16 3.91 -2.01
CA CYS A 167 -15.60 2.58 -1.85
C CYS A 167 -15.48 2.12 -0.39
N ASN A 168 -15.78 2.99 0.56
CA ASN A 168 -15.64 2.73 2.00
C ASN A 168 -14.25 2.18 2.39
N ILE A 169 -13.19 2.75 1.83
CA ILE A 169 -11.80 2.32 1.99
C ILE A 169 -10.87 3.53 2.17
N PRO A 170 -9.81 3.47 2.99
CA PRO A 170 -8.86 4.57 3.19
C PRO A 170 -7.87 4.70 2.03
N ASN A 171 -8.36 4.77 0.81
CA ASN A 171 -7.56 4.90 -0.40
C ASN A 171 -8.40 5.53 -1.53
N LEU A 172 -8.06 6.75 -1.94
CA LEU A 172 -8.78 7.49 -2.98
C LEU A 172 -8.54 6.95 -4.40
N ASP A 173 -7.53 6.08 -4.61
CA ASP A 173 -7.22 5.54 -5.94
C ASP A 173 -8.21 4.44 -6.37
N TYR A 174 -9.03 3.92 -5.44
CA TYR A 174 -10.11 3.02 -5.79
C TYR A 174 -11.26 3.77 -6.45
N VAL A 175 -11.74 3.24 -7.56
CA VAL A 175 -12.84 3.83 -8.33
C VAL A 175 -14.03 2.87 -8.31
N LEU A 176 -15.18 3.38 -7.87
CA LEU A 176 -16.43 2.63 -7.88
C LEU A 176 -16.96 2.46 -9.31
N ASN A 177 -17.18 1.23 -9.71
CA ASN A 177 -18.01 0.91 -10.87
C ASN A 177 -19.45 0.68 -10.40
N LEU A 178 -20.34 1.57 -10.79
CA LEU A 178 -21.75 1.54 -10.35
C LEU A 178 -22.54 0.35 -10.93
N GLU A 179 -22.17 -0.13 -12.11
CA GLU A 179 -22.84 -1.25 -12.77
C GLU A 179 -22.54 -2.58 -12.06
N LEU A 180 -21.28 -2.76 -11.66
CA LEU A 180 -20.81 -3.97 -10.97
C LEU A 180 -20.95 -3.87 -9.45
N GLY A 181 -21.16 -2.67 -8.90
CA GLY A 181 -21.23 -2.44 -7.45
C GLY A 181 -19.92 -2.71 -6.70
N ARG A 182 -18.79 -2.60 -7.39
CA ARG A 182 -17.46 -2.92 -6.87
C ARG A 182 -16.45 -1.82 -7.16
N CYS A 183 -15.42 -1.75 -6.35
CA CYS A 183 -14.34 -0.77 -6.49
C CYS A 183 -13.05 -1.43 -6.98
N TYR A 184 -12.37 -0.77 -7.88
CA TYR A 184 -11.15 -1.28 -8.50
C TYR A 184 -10.02 -0.27 -8.45
N LYS A 185 -8.78 -0.78 -8.32
CA LYS A 185 -7.55 0.00 -8.40
C LYS A 185 -6.52 -0.73 -9.25
N PHE A 186 -5.98 -0.03 -10.27
CA PHE A 186 -4.89 -0.53 -11.09
C PHE A 186 -3.54 -0.18 -10.49
N HIS A 187 -2.69 -1.17 -10.28
CA HIS A 187 -1.31 -1.02 -9.82
C HIS A 187 -0.34 -1.18 -10.98
N SER A 188 0.30 -0.08 -11.36
CA SER A 188 1.24 -0.02 -12.48
C SER A 188 2.66 -0.46 -12.15
N THR A 189 3.03 -0.53 -10.86
CA THR A 189 4.34 -1.02 -10.43
C THR A 189 4.34 -2.55 -10.46
N PRO A 190 5.13 -3.19 -11.37
CA PRO A 190 5.11 -4.63 -11.52
C PRO A 190 5.54 -5.36 -10.25
N LYS A 191 4.77 -6.38 -9.86
CA LYS A 191 5.03 -7.28 -8.75
C LYS A 191 4.90 -8.72 -9.21
N ASN A 192 5.50 -9.68 -8.50
CA ASN A 192 5.14 -11.08 -8.67
C ASN A 192 3.75 -11.33 -8.08
N TRP A 193 3.12 -12.46 -8.41
CA TRP A 193 1.74 -12.72 -8.01
C TRP A 193 1.53 -12.68 -6.49
N THR A 194 2.45 -13.25 -5.70
CA THR A 194 2.36 -13.27 -4.23
C THR A 194 2.52 -11.86 -3.64
N GLU A 195 3.43 -11.06 -4.18
CA GLU A 195 3.59 -9.65 -3.77
C GLU A 195 2.36 -8.81 -4.15
N ALA A 196 1.76 -9.08 -5.31
CA ALA A 196 0.53 -8.41 -5.76
C ALA A 196 -0.66 -8.76 -4.85
N TYR A 197 -0.84 -10.06 -4.54
CA TYR A 197 -1.84 -10.53 -3.58
C TYR A 197 -1.68 -9.86 -2.21
N ALA A 198 -0.45 -9.82 -1.68
CA ALA A 198 -0.16 -9.17 -0.41
C ALA A 198 -0.45 -7.67 -0.44
N ALA A 199 -0.17 -6.98 -1.57
CA ALA A 199 -0.46 -5.56 -1.73
C ALA A 199 -1.97 -5.27 -1.66
N CYS A 200 -2.78 -6.01 -2.42
CA CYS A 200 -4.24 -5.88 -2.34
C CYS A 200 -4.77 -6.20 -0.94
N SER A 201 -4.31 -7.31 -0.34
CA SER A 201 -4.72 -7.70 1.01
C SER A 201 -4.38 -6.64 2.06
N ALA A 202 -3.22 -5.97 1.95
CA ALA A 202 -2.84 -4.89 2.85
C ALA A 202 -3.77 -3.67 2.73
N GLU A 203 -4.31 -3.42 1.53
CA GLU A 203 -5.26 -2.34 1.25
C GLU A 203 -6.73 -2.71 1.57
N GLN A 204 -6.99 -3.79 2.30
CA GLN A 204 -8.35 -4.32 2.58
C GLN A 204 -9.12 -4.74 1.33
N SER A 205 -8.42 -5.19 0.33
CA SER A 205 -8.95 -5.63 -0.95
C SER A 205 -8.35 -6.99 -1.32
N TYR A 206 -8.62 -7.47 -2.50
CA TYR A 206 -8.04 -8.70 -3.03
C TYR A 206 -7.67 -8.53 -4.52
N LEU A 207 -6.83 -9.40 -5.07
CA LEU A 207 -6.59 -9.43 -6.51
C LEU A 207 -7.91 -9.68 -7.23
N ALA A 208 -8.22 -8.86 -8.22
CA ALA A 208 -9.49 -8.90 -8.95
C ALA A 208 -9.79 -10.29 -9.53
N VAL A 209 -11.01 -10.73 -9.38
CA VAL A 209 -11.54 -11.98 -9.92
C VAL A 209 -12.63 -11.64 -10.92
N ILE A 210 -12.47 -12.04 -12.17
CA ILE A 210 -13.50 -11.78 -13.19
C ILE A 210 -14.67 -12.72 -12.94
N ASN A 211 -15.88 -12.15 -12.84
CA ASN A 211 -17.12 -12.89 -12.64
C ASN A 211 -18.08 -12.78 -13.85
N THR A 212 -17.88 -11.79 -14.69
CA THR A 212 -18.72 -11.52 -15.88
C THR A 212 -17.91 -10.99 -17.04
N GLN A 213 -18.46 -11.07 -18.26
CA GLN A 213 -17.86 -10.44 -19.42
C GLN A 213 -17.74 -8.92 -19.27
N ALA A 214 -18.75 -8.26 -18.67
CA ALA A 214 -18.72 -6.81 -18.42
C ALA A 214 -17.54 -6.41 -17.50
N GLU A 215 -17.22 -7.26 -16.55
CA GLU A 215 -16.06 -7.06 -15.67
C GLU A 215 -14.75 -7.28 -16.41
N ALA A 216 -14.63 -8.33 -17.24
CA ALA A 216 -13.46 -8.52 -18.10
C ALA A 216 -13.20 -7.28 -18.97
N ASP A 217 -14.25 -6.75 -19.61
CA ASP A 217 -14.16 -5.55 -20.44
C ASP A 217 -13.75 -4.31 -19.65
N LEU A 218 -14.21 -4.18 -18.40
CA LEU A 218 -13.79 -3.10 -17.49
C LEU A 218 -12.29 -3.20 -17.18
N LEU A 219 -11.81 -4.38 -16.78
CA LEU A 219 -10.41 -4.56 -16.37
C LEU A 219 -9.47 -4.34 -17.57
N VAL A 220 -9.88 -4.74 -18.78
CA VAL A 220 -9.16 -4.43 -20.03
C VAL A 220 -9.03 -2.92 -20.22
N ARG A 221 -10.15 -2.17 -20.16
CA ARG A 221 -10.12 -0.71 -20.29
C ARG A 221 -9.22 -0.03 -19.25
N MET A 222 -9.21 -0.54 -18.01
CA MET A 222 -8.32 -0.02 -16.95
C MET A 222 -6.84 -0.25 -17.30
N ALA A 223 -6.50 -1.43 -17.80
CA ALA A 223 -5.13 -1.76 -18.21
C ALA A 223 -4.67 -0.93 -19.42
N GLU A 224 -5.53 -0.74 -20.41
CA GLU A 224 -5.26 0.11 -21.58
C GLU A 224 -5.04 1.58 -21.20
N ALA A 225 -5.92 2.14 -20.35
CA ALA A 225 -5.80 3.51 -19.86
C ALA A 225 -4.50 3.74 -19.07
N ALA A 226 -4.06 2.75 -18.30
CA ALA A 226 -2.81 2.79 -17.57
C ALA A 226 -1.59 2.72 -18.50
N SER A 227 -1.65 1.85 -19.53
CA SER A 227 -0.60 1.72 -20.54
C SER A 227 -0.39 3.01 -21.34
N GLN A 228 -1.47 3.70 -21.72
CA GLN A 228 -1.40 4.99 -22.41
C GLN A 228 -0.73 6.09 -21.60
N ARG A 229 -0.92 6.10 -20.26
CA ARG A 229 -0.29 7.05 -19.35
C ARG A 229 1.22 6.81 -19.18
N GLN A 230 1.66 5.57 -19.34
CA GLN A 230 3.06 5.15 -19.14
C GLN A 230 3.88 5.05 -20.45
N ALA A 231 3.38 5.49 -21.59
CA ALA A 231 3.96 5.34 -22.94
C ALA A 231 5.42 5.87 -23.12
N ARG A 232 6.17 6.14 -22.05
CA ARG A 232 7.59 6.52 -22.08
C ARG A 232 8.54 5.62 -21.29
N THR A 233 8.09 4.56 -20.66
CA THR A 233 8.97 3.65 -19.89
C THR A 233 8.51 2.20 -20.06
N THR A 234 9.20 1.48 -20.92
CA THR A 234 9.48 0.03 -20.99
C THR A 234 8.51 -0.96 -20.35
N GLU A 235 8.03 -1.91 -21.21
CA GLU A 235 7.65 -3.29 -20.87
C GLU A 235 6.60 -3.46 -19.76
N LEU A 236 5.38 -3.01 -20.02
CA LEU A 236 4.23 -3.74 -19.53
C LEU A 236 4.21 -5.07 -20.32
N MET A 237 4.67 -6.15 -19.71
CA MET A 237 4.41 -7.47 -20.24
C MET A 237 2.89 -7.53 -20.46
N GLY A 238 2.43 -7.93 -21.65
CA GLY A 238 1.04 -7.80 -22.10
C GLY A 238 0.00 -8.57 -21.28
N VAL A 239 0.28 -8.81 -19.99
CA VAL A 239 -0.56 -9.51 -19.02
C VAL A 239 -0.68 -8.71 -17.71
N VAL A 240 -1.82 -8.89 -17.04
CA VAL A 240 -2.15 -8.28 -15.75
C VAL A 240 -2.51 -9.40 -14.77
N HIS A 241 -1.87 -9.45 -13.60
CA HIS A 241 -2.19 -10.44 -12.58
C HIS A 241 -3.63 -10.31 -12.09
N LEU A 242 -4.29 -11.46 -11.96
CA LEU A 242 -5.63 -11.61 -11.41
C LEU A 242 -5.63 -12.57 -10.21
N GLY A 243 -6.73 -12.57 -9.48
CA GLY A 243 -6.93 -13.27 -8.23
C GLY A 243 -7.34 -14.73 -8.36
N PHE A 244 -6.65 -15.51 -9.20
CA PHE A 244 -6.86 -16.96 -9.28
C PHE A 244 -5.52 -17.70 -9.41
N HIS A 245 -5.49 -18.96 -9.00
CA HIS A 245 -4.28 -19.79 -8.98
C HIS A 245 -4.59 -21.30 -8.93
N ASN A 246 -3.58 -22.11 -9.27
CA ASN A 246 -3.55 -23.55 -9.05
C ASN A 246 -2.30 -23.97 -8.27
N ARG A 247 -1.98 -23.25 -7.18
CA ARG A 247 -0.75 -23.44 -6.40
C ARG A 247 -0.78 -24.67 -5.53
N LEU A 248 -1.98 -25.18 -5.19
CA LEU A 248 -2.18 -26.36 -4.36
C LEU A 248 -2.35 -27.65 -5.19
N ASP A 249 -2.38 -27.55 -6.52
CA ASP A 249 -2.59 -28.66 -7.45
C ASP A 249 -3.99 -29.31 -7.32
N GLU A 250 -4.95 -28.53 -6.86
CA GLU A 250 -6.34 -28.93 -6.62
C GLU A 250 -7.30 -28.37 -7.68
N GLY A 251 -6.77 -27.87 -8.80
CA GLY A 251 -7.51 -27.15 -9.84
C GLY A 251 -7.41 -25.63 -9.67
N TRP A 252 -7.90 -24.91 -10.67
CA TRP A 252 -7.89 -23.46 -10.67
C TRP A 252 -8.93 -22.90 -9.69
N GLN A 253 -8.50 -22.06 -8.77
CA GLN A 253 -9.31 -21.47 -7.72
C GLN A 253 -9.10 -19.95 -7.66
N ALA A 254 -10.18 -19.21 -7.42
CA ALA A 254 -10.12 -17.80 -7.05
C ALA A 254 -9.53 -17.62 -5.63
N VAL A 255 -8.98 -16.45 -5.35
CA VAL A 255 -8.38 -16.10 -4.03
C VAL A 255 -9.38 -16.23 -2.86
N GLY A 256 -10.68 -16.29 -3.12
CA GLY A 256 -11.73 -16.59 -2.14
C GLY A 256 -11.98 -18.09 -1.90
N GLY A 257 -11.23 -18.97 -2.56
CA GLY A 257 -11.37 -20.43 -2.41
C GLY A 257 -12.50 -21.07 -3.24
N ILE A 258 -13.13 -20.32 -4.13
CA ILE A 258 -14.16 -20.80 -5.06
C ILE A 258 -13.46 -21.36 -6.31
N ALA A 259 -13.93 -22.47 -6.87
CA ALA A 259 -13.42 -22.97 -8.14
C ALA A 259 -13.58 -21.90 -9.23
N LEU A 260 -12.58 -21.72 -10.09
CA LEU A 260 -12.59 -20.68 -11.11
C LEU A 260 -13.81 -20.80 -12.05
N GLU A 261 -14.21 -22.01 -12.34
CA GLU A 261 -15.40 -22.31 -13.16
C GLU A 261 -16.70 -21.80 -12.53
N ASP A 262 -16.75 -21.73 -11.19
CA ASP A 262 -17.92 -21.30 -10.43
C ASP A 262 -17.97 -19.79 -10.20
N THR A 263 -16.92 -19.04 -10.60
CA THR A 263 -16.91 -17.58 -10.46
C THR A 263 -17.83 -16.86 -11.46
N GLY A 264 -18.23 -17.54 -12.53
CA GLY A 264 -19.05 -17.00 -13.62
C GLY A 264 -18.24 -16.56 -14.86
N TYR A 265 -16.90 -16.56 -14.79
CA TYR A 265 -16.03 -16.28 -15.94
C TYR A 265 -14.77 -17.14 -15.89
N ALA A 266 -14.70 -18.10 -16.79
CA ALA A 266 -13.52 -18.99 -16.96
C ALA A 266 -13.12 -19.09 -18.44
N VAL A 267 -13.06 -17.92 -19.14
CA VAL A 267 -12.74 -17.87 -20.57
C VAL A 267 -11.25 -17.75 -20.78
N TRP A 268 -10.63 -18.86 -21.10
CA TRP A 268 -9.19 -18.96 -21.33
C TRP A 268 -8.77 -18.47 -22.72
N GLY A 269 -7.54 -18.00 -22.83
CA GLY A 269 -6.89 -17.74 -24.10
C GLY A 269 -6.70 -19.03 -24.92
N SER A 270 -6.40 -18.87 -26.22
CA SER A 270 -6.16 -20.02 -27.08
C SER A 270 -5.01 -20.89 -26.56
N ASN A 271 -5.25 -22.17 -26.39
CA ASN A 271 -4.34 -23.18 -25.81
C ASN A 271 -3.96 -22.93 -24.33
N GLN A 272 -4.73 -22.13 -23.60
CA GLN A 272 -4.52 -21.90 -22.18
C GLN A 272 -5.48 -22.78 -21.35
N PRO A 273 -5.08 -23.21 -20.14
CA PRO A 273 -3.75 -23.09 -19.51
C PRO A 273 -2.74 -24.07 -20.12
N ASP A 274 -1.48 -23.68 -20.36
CA ASP A 274 -0.49 -24.50 -21.07
C ASP A 274 0.84 -24.71 -20.31
N GLY A 275 1.09 -23.96 -19.22
CA GLY A 275 2.35 -24.01 -18.48
C GLY A 275 2.45 -25.11 -17.41
N GLY A 276 1.37 -25.87 -17.15
CA GLY A 276 1.34 -26.98 -16.21
C GLY A 276 1.88 -26.62 -14.82
N SER A 277 2.87 -27.39 -14.33
CA SER A 277 3.45 -27.17 -13.01
C SER A 277 4.34 -25.91 -12.92
N GLN A 278 4.71 -25.29 -14.02
CA GLN A 278 5.57 -24.10 -14.06
C GLN A 278 4.76 -22.79 -14.00
N GLU A 279 3.49 -22.82 -14.40
CA GLU A 279 2.60 -21.68 -14.47
C GLU A 279 1.33 -21.95 -13.66
N ARG A 280 1.33 -21.51 -12.42
CA ARG A 280 0.28 -21.80 -11.44
C ARG A 280 -0.43 -20.55 -10.93
N CYS A 281 -0.17 -19.40 -11.52
CA CYS A 281 -0.77 -18.13 -11.15
C CYS A 281 -1.54 -17.54 -12.31
N GLY A 282 -2.65 -16.87 -11.98
CA GLY A 282 -3.58 -16.34 -12.95
C GLY A 282 -3.26 -14.92 -13.41
N ALA A 283 -3.51 -14.67 -14.68
CA ALA A 283 -3.43 -13.37 -15.31
C ALA A 283 -4.50 -13.22 -16.38
N MET A 284 -4.71 -12.01 -16.88
CA MET A 284 -5.42 -11.75 -18.12
C MET A 284 -4.50 -11.09 -19.14
N SER A 285 -4.73 -11.37 -20.40
CA SER A 285 -4.13 -10.65 -21.53
C SER A 285 -4.92 -9.39 -21.89
N SER A 286 -4.41 -8.61 -22.85
CA SER A 286 -5.01 -7.35 -23.30
C SER A 286 -6.41 -7.48 -23.89
N ASN A 287 -6.86 -8.67 -24.24
CA ASN A 287 -8.21 -8.97 -24.73
C ASN A 287 -9.16 -9.51 -23.64
N GLY A 288 -8.73 -9.54 -22.36
CA GLY A 288 -9.51 -9.99 -21.24
C GLY A 288 -9.54 -11.50 -21.02
N LEU A 289 -8.92 -12.29 -21.91
CA LEU A 289 -8.87 -13.75 -21.77
C LEU A 289 -7.88 -14.17 -20.67
N LEU A 290 -8.22 -15.26 -19.97
CA LEU A 290 -7.42 -15.78 -18.88
C LEU A 290 -6.19 -16.52 -19.40
N HIS A 291 -5.09 -16.38 -18.65
CA HIS A 291 -3.82 -17.05 -18.89
C HIS A 291 -3.25 -17.58 -17.57
N ASP A 292 -2.61 -18.74 -17.63
CA ASP A 292 -1.68 -19.14 -16.59
C ASP A 292 -0.30 -18.54 -16.86
N ILE A 293 0.40 -18.16 -15.81
CA ILE A 293 1.75 -17.61 -15.87
C ILE A 293 2.57 -18.09 -14.68
N ASN A 294 3.89 -18.01 -14.81
CA ASN A 294 4.78 -18.29 -13.68
C ASN A 294 4.54 -17.26 -12.56
N CYS A 295 4.37 -17.76 -11.33
CA CYS A 295 4.06 -16.91 -10.17
C CYS A 295 5.15 -15.88 -9.85
N ASN A 296 6.38 -16.08 -10.31
CA ASN A 296 7.49 -15.12 -10.15
C ASN A 296 7.54 -14.05 -11.24
N THR A 297 6.75 -14.19 -12.31
CA THR A 297 6.62 -13.17 -13.35
C THR A 297 6.17 -11.85 -12.73
N ARG A 298 6.86 -10.77 -13.07
CA ARG A 298 6.49 -9.43 -12.59
C ARG A 298 5.57 -8.78 -13.61
N ALA A 299 4.36 -8.47 -13.19
CA ALA A 299 3.34 -7.81 -14.01
C ALA A 299 2.59 -6.75 -13.19
N SER A 300 1.90 -5.85 -13.88
CA SER A 300 0.87 -5.00 -13.29
C SER A 300 -0.26 -5.86 -12.73
N PHE A 301 -1.06 -5.29 -11.84
CA PHE A 301 -2.17 -6.02 -11.22
C PHE A 301 -3.33 -5.10 -10.90
N ILE A 302 -4.50 -5.70 -10.71
CA ILE A 302 -5.71 -4.98 -10.31
C ILE A 302 -6.18 -5.52 -8.97
N CYS A 303 -6.45 -4.60 -8.04
CA CYS A 303 -7.14 -4.91 -6.79
C CYS A 303 -8.62 -4.58 -6.92
N GLU A 304 -9.44 -5.42 -6.31
CA GLU A 304 -10.89 -5.32 -6.23
C GLU A 304 -11.33 -5.23 -4.76
N HIS A 305 -12.33 -4.39 -4.50
CA HIS A 305 -12.94 -4.24 -3.18
C HIS A 305 -14.47 -4.24 -3.31
N GLU A 306 -15.11 -5.10 -2.54
CA GLU A 306 -16.57 -5.13 -2.46
C GLU A 306 -17.08 -3.98 -1.60
N VAL A 307 -18.02 -3.23 -2.12
CA VAL A 307 -18.72 -2.22 -1.33
C VAL A 307 -19.81 -2.95 -0.53
N ASP A 308 -19.71 -2.93 0.81
CA ASP A 308 -20.73 -3.48 1.68
C ASP A 308 -22.09 -2.81 1.38
N THR A 309 -22.93 -3.49 0.63
CA THR A 309 -24.30 -3.01 0.28
C THR A 309 -25.27 -3.07 1.45
N LEU A 310 -24.84 -3.53 2.63
CA LEU A 310 -25.66 -3.66 3.82
C LEU A 310 -26.02 -2.31 4.49
N SER A 311 -25.45 -1.19 4.06
CA SER A 311 -25.77 0.15 4.60
C SER A 311 -26.86 0.91 3.83
N SER A 312 -27.39 0.37 2.74
CA SER A 312 -28.42 1.03 1.91
C SER A 312 -29.86 0.54 2.16
N GLN A 313 -30.07 -0.28 3.20
CA GLN A 313 -31.42 -0.76 3.60
C GLN A 313 -31.73 -0.43 5.06
N LEU A 314 -31.47 0.80 5.51
CA LEU A 314 -32.05 1.34 6.75
C LEU A 314 -32.61 2.74 6.52
#